data_1effbfbdd51c1dde1f789a8fea2c52c6
#
_entry.id   1effbfbdd51c1dde1f789a8fea2c52c6
#
_cell.length_a   1.000
_cell.length_b   1.000
_cell.length_c   1.000
_cell.angle_alpha   90.00
_cell.angle_beta   90.00
_cell.angle_gamma   90.00
#
_symmetry.space_group_name_H-M   'P 1'
#
loop_
_entity.id
_entity.type
_entity.pdbx_description
1 polymer ?
#
loop_
_entity_poly.entity_id
_entity_poly.type
_entity_poly.pdbx_seq_one_letter_code
_entity_poly.pdbx_strand_id
1 'polypeptide(L)'
;VLVTATRGEVGEISHMDEASSRPRLAEIRTEELRNAGKILGVDRQDYLGYRDSGMQGTGDNENPASFHQAPIEEAAERLARVIREEHPEVVVTYDPTGTYFHPDHIKAHQTTNAALDLLKAEGWEPRKLYWNGIPRSYIEMMKKRAAESGEPNNFAEIPGMGVPDELLTTVVDVGSYVDRKREAFRAHVSQNSRAMSFMEVSDEELRRAFGREHYQLARGELGAPAPEPDMFAGIAG
;
A
#
# COMPACT_ATOMS: atom_id res chain seq x y z
N VAL A 1 -8.39 10.71 -1.90
CA VAL A 1 -7.02 11.26 -1.86
C VAL A 1 -6.01 10.14 -1.65
N LEU A 2 -4.88 10.20 -2.36
CA LEU A 2 -3.74 9.31 -2.17
C LEU A 2 -2.53 10.13 -1.70
N VAL A 3 -1.95 9.76 -0.56
CA VAL A 3 -0.73 10.39 -0.05
C VAL A 3 0.42 9.40 -0.12
N THR A 4 1.51 9.80 -0.77
CA THR A 4 2.71 8.99 -0.97
C THR A 4 3.90 9.65 -0.27
N ALA A 5 4.65 8.91 0.55
CA ALA A 5 5.75 9.49 1.30
C ALA A 5 6.95 9.85 0.42
N THR A 6 7.29 8.98 -0.53
CA THR A 6 8.47 9.06 -1.38
C THR A 6 8.12 8.96 -2.87
N ARG A 7 9.09 9.09 -3.76
CA ARG A 7 8.90 8.92 -5.21
C ARG A 7 9.53 7.63 -5.74
N GLY A 8 10.03 6.77 -4.87
CA GLY A 8 10.61 5.49 -5.25
C GLY A 8 11.95 5.62 -6.00
N GLU A 9 12.77 6.58 -5.64
CA GLU A 9 13.98 6.99 -6.37
C GLU A 9 15.07 5.94 -6.42
N VAL A 10 15.08 5.03 -5.44
CA VAL A 10 16.08 3.96 -5.33
C VAL A 10 15.53 2.57 -5.65
N GLY A 11 14.26 2.49 -6.04
CA GLY A 11 13.63 1.22 -6.39
C GLY A 11 14.22 0.58 -7.66
N GLU A 12 13.91 -0.69 -7.88
CA GLU A 12 14.32 -1.43 -9.07
C GLU A 12 13.77 -0.81 -10.36
N ILE A 13 14.53 -0.92 -11.45
CA ILE A 13 14.12 -0.45 -12.78
C ILE A 13 13.94 -1.67 -13.68
N SER A 14 12.74 -1.80 -14.26
CA SER A 14 12.39 -2.82 -15.23
C SER A 14 12.06 -2.19 -16.58
N HIS A 15 12.34 -2.91 -17.67
CA HIS A 15 11.99 -2.52 -19.04
C HIS A 15 12.53 -1.17 -19.54
N MET A 16 13.49 -0.59 -18.82
CA MET A 16 14.15 0.68 -19.18
C MET A 16 15.67 0.52 -19.05
N ASP A 17 16.43 1.33 -19.77
CA ASP A 17 17.86 1.43 -19.57
C ASP A 17 18.15 2.08 -18.22
N GLU A 18 18.85 1.36 -17.35
CA GLU A 18 19.08 1.80 -15.97
C GLU A 18 19.92 3.08 -15.90
N ALA A 19 20.98 3.19 -16.71
CA ALA A 19 21.92 4.30 -16.63
C ALA A 19 21.26 5.65 -16.97
N SER A 20 20.37 5.65 -17.96
CA SER A 20 19.63 6.85 -18.39
C SER A 20 18.39 7.12 -17.54
N SER A 21 17.78 6.08 -16.96
CA SER A 21 16.53 6.21 -16.18
C SER A 21 16.76 6.52 -14.71
N ARG A 22 17.82 5.97 -14.10
CA ARG A 22 18.11 6.16 -12.67
C ARG A 22 18.12 7.62 -12.21
N PRO A 23 18.78 8.57 -12.88
CA PRO A 23 18.81 9.97 -12.47
C PRO A 23 17.42 10.65 -12.50
N ARG A 24 16.47 10.09 -13.25
CA ARG A 24 15.12 10.62 -13.47
C ARG A 24 14.02 9.73 -12.90
N LEU A 25 14.36 8.71 -12.13
CA LEU A 25 13.39 7.70 -11.68
C LEU A 25 12.25 8.32 -10.87
N ALA A 26 12.53 9.31 -10.04
CA ALA A 26 11.52 10.06 -9.30
C ALA A 26 10.49 10.74 -10.21
N GLU A 27 10.93 11.34 -11.33
CA GLU A 27 10.05 11.96 -12.31
C GLU A 27 9.21 10.92 -13.03
N ILE A 28 9.86 9.85 -13.51
CA ILE A 28 9.21 8.72 -14.19
C ILE A 28 8.11 8.14 -13.31
N ARG A 29 8.41 7.77 -12.08
CA ARG A 29 7.45 7.18 -11.15
C ARG A 29 6.34 8.13 -10.71
N THR A 30 6.63 9.42 -10.64
CA THR A 30 5.58 10.42 -10.40
C THR A 30 4.56 10.43 -11.52
N GLU A 31 5.01 10.35 -12.78
CA GLU A 31 4.12 10.29 -13.92
C GLU A 31 3.36 8.97 -14.01
N GLU A 32 4.02 7.85 -13.71
CA GLU A 32 3.40 6.53 -13.64
C GLU A 32 2.29 6.50 -12.58
N LEU A 33 2.56 7.00 -11.37
CA LEU A 33 1.56 7.08 -10.30
C LEU A 33 0.39 7.98 -10.68
N ARG A 34 0.66 9.10 -11.35
CA ARG A 34 -0.38 10.01 -11.85
C ARG A 34 -1.30 9.31 -12.84
N ASN A 35 -0.73 8.50 -13.74
CA ASN A 35 -1.49 7.77 -14.74
C ASN A 35 -2.29 6.62 -14.09
N ALA A 36 -1.69 5.86 -13.19
CA ALA A 36 -2.38 4.84 -12.41
C ALA A 36 -3.55 5.43 -11.60
N GLY A 37 -3.31 6.57 -10.94
CA GLY A 37 -4.34 7.27 -10.18
C GLY A 37 -5.54 7.71 -11.04
N LYS A 38 -5.30 8.20 -12.25
CA LYS A 38 -6.39 8.53 -13.21
C LYS A 38 -7.24 7.31 -13.56
N ILE A 39 -6.58 6.16 -13.80
CA ILE A 39 -7.28 4.89 -14.11
C ILE A 39 -8.15 4.47 -12.93
N LEU A 40 -7.64 4.60 -11.70
CA LEU A 40 -8.35 4.23 -10.48
C LEU A 40 -9.40 5.26 -10.03
N GLY A 41 -9.40 6.47 -10.58
CA GLY A 41 -10.30 7.54 -10.18
C GLY A 41 -9.84 8.26 -8.90
N VAL A 42 -8.54 8.39 -8.69
CA VAL A 42 -7.97 9.18 -7.59
C VAL A 42 -8.02 10.66 -7.95
N ASP A 43 -8.77 11.44 -7.19
CA ASP A 43 -8.99 12.87 -7.46
C ASP A 43 -7.76 13.73 -7.10
N ARG A 44 -7.08 13.39 -6.00
CA ARG A 44 -5.93 14.14 -5.50
C ARG A 44 -4.79 13.20 -5.12
N GLN A 45 -3.57 13.56 -5.53
CA GLN A 45 -2.33 12.85 -5.17
C GLN A 45 -1.36 13.84 -4.54
N ASP A 46 -0.93 13.55 -3.31
CA ASP A 46 0.04 14.35 -2.58
C ASP A 46 1.30 13.56 -2.24
N TYR A 47 2.40 14.27 -2.04
CA TYR A 47 3.67 13.70 -1.62
C TYR A 47 4.13 14.35 -0.31
N LEU A 48 4.59 13.54 0.65
CA LEU A 48 5.21 14.06 1.87
C LEU A 48 6.62 14.63 1.62
N GLY A 49 7.24 14.27 0.49
CA GLY A 49 8.49 14.87 0.01
C GLY A 49 9.76 14.31 0.62
N TYR A 50 9.72 13.07 1.10
CA TYR A 50 10.90 12.35 1.58
C TYR A 50 11.56 11.56 0.46
N ARG A 51 12.85 11.23 0.66
CA ARG A 51 13.59 10.30 -0.17
C ARG A 51 13.19 8.86 0.14
N ASP A 52 13.11 8.01 -0.88
CA ASP A 52 12.96 6.57 -0.74
C ASP A 52 14.10 5.97 0.08
N SER A 53 13.75 5.11 1.03
CA SER A 53 14.70 4.50 1.97
C SER A 53 15.36 3.23 1.44
N GLY A 54 14.87 2.69 0.31
CA GLY A 54 15.28 1.39 -0.18
C GLY A 54 14.86 0.24 0.73
N MET A 55 15.25 -0.98 0.37
CA MET A 55 15.01 -2.16 1.19
C MET A 55 15.87 -2.18 2.44
N GLN A 56 15.41 -2.87 3.46
CA GLN A 56 16.12 -3.02 4.72
C GLN A 56 17.58 -3.50 4.50
N GLY A 57 18.53 -2.82 5.14
CA GLY A 57 19.96 -3.14 5.07
C GLY A 57 20.68 -2.53 3.88
N THR A 58 20.03 -1.74 3.03
CA THR A 58 20.70 -0.94 1.99
C THR A 58 21.30 0.34 2.58
N GLY A 59 22.31 0.90 1.93
CA GLY A 59 22.92 2.17 2.36
C GLY A 59 21.94 3.36 2.33
N ASP A 60 20.88 3.28 1.55
CA ASP A 60 19.84 4.31 1.51
C ASP A 60 19.03 4.42 2.81
N ASN A 61 19.01 3.35 3.63
CA ASN A 61 18.39 3.41 4.97
C ASN A 61 19.09 4.39 5.91
N GLU A 62 20.40 4.62 5.73
CA GLU A 62 21.20 5.52 6.56
C GLU A 62 21.17 6.97 6.04
N ASN A 63 20.59 7.22 4.88
CA ASN A 63 20.51 8.55 4.31
C ASN A 63 19.59 9.43 5.19
N PRO A 64 20.07 10.56 5.72
CA PRO A 64 19.30 11.42 6.61
C PRO A 64 18.04 12.05 5.95
N ALA A 65 17.99 12.09 4.62
CA ALA A 65 16.82 12.55 3.87
C ALA A 65 15.79 11.43 3.62
N SER A 66 16.10 10.17 3.95
CA SER A 66 15.19 9.04 3.73
C SER A 66 13.98 9.11 4.65
N PHE A 67 12.85 8.59 4.18
CA PHE A 67 11.62 8.54 4.98
C PHE A 67 11.80 7.72 6.26
N HIS A 68 12.57 6.65 6.20
CA HIS A 68 12.89 5.83 7.36
C HIS A 68 13.57 6.63 8.49
N GLN A 69 14.47 7.57 8.15
CA GLN A 69 15.17 8.42 9.11
C GLN A 69 14.39 9.65 9.55
N ALA A 70 13.30 10.00 8.87
CA ALA A 70 12.52 11.19 9.20
C ALA A 70 12.01 11.14 10.66
N PRO A 71 12.10 12.24 11.43
CA PRO A 71 11.44 12.35 12.72
C PRO A 71 9.94 12.08 12.57
N ILE A 72 9.40 11.24 13.46
CA ILE A 72 8.00 10.81 13.31
C ILE A 72 7.02 11.98 13.47
N GLU A 73 7.33 12.93 14.34
CA GLU A 73 6.52 14.10 14.59
C GLU A 73 6.45 15.01 13.36
N GLU A 74 7.57 15.17 12.65
CA GLU A 74 7.62 15.95 11.41
C GLU A 74 6.79 15.28 10.31
N ALA A 75 6.99 13.97 10.12
CA ALA A 75 6.26 13.21 9.12
C ALA A 75 4.75 13.19 9.42
N ALA A 76 4.38 13.02 10.68
CA ALA A 76 3.00 13.07 11.16
C ALA A 76 2.36 14.43 10.88
N GLU A 77 3.04 15.54 11.15
CA GLU A 77 2.50 16.88 10.89
C GLU A 77 2.32 17.15 9.39
N ARG A 78 3.24 16.65 8.54
CA ARG A 78 3.08 16.76 7.07
C ARG A 78 1.83 16.00 6.59
N LEU A 79 1.57 14.80 7.13
CA LEU A 79 0.38 14.03 6.80
C LEU A 79 -0.88 14.66 7.41
N ALA A 80 -0.82 15.10 8.66
CA ALA A 80 -1.94 15.72 9.35
C ALA A 80 -2.46 16.97 8.63
N ARG A 81 -1.60 17.75 7.95
CA ARG A 81 -2.06 18.88 7.11
C ARG A 81 -2.99 18.43 6.00
N VAL A 82 -2.65 17.36 5.30
CA VAL A 82 -3.51 16.82 4.24
C VAL A 82 -4.83 16.30 4.82
N ILE A 83 -4.76 15.60 5.95
CA ILE A 83 -5.96 15.05 6.61
C ILE A 83 -6.88 16.18 7.11
N ARG A 84 -6.33 17.29 7.64
CA ARG A 84 -7.12 18.47 8.04
C ARG A 84 -7.82 19.15 6.87
N GLU A 85 -7.23 19.12 5.67
CA GLU A 85 -7.86 19.69 4.47
C GLU A 85 -8.99 18.80 3.97
N GLU A 86 -8.80 17.48 3.98
CA GLU A 86 -9.71 16.51 3.38
C GLU A 86 -10.83 16.04 4.31
N HIS A 87 -10.61 16.07 5.64
CA HIS A 87 -11.53 15.54 6.64
C HIS A 87 -12.10 14.14 6.27
N PRO A 88 -11.26 13.15 5.98
CA PRO A 88 -11.71 11.85 5.49
C PRO A 88 -12.47 11.07 6.56
N GLU A 89 -13.58 10.45 6.22
CA GLU A 89 -14.30 9.56 7.13
C GLU A 89 -13.55 8.23 7.35
N VAL A 90 -12.85 7.76 6.32
CA VAL A 90 -12.09 6.51 6.35
C VAL A 90 -10.65 6.79 5.94
N VAL A 91 -9.72 6.29 6.73
CA VAL A 91 -8.28 6.31 6.43
C VAL A 91 -7.81 4.86 6.28
N VAL A 92 -6.96 4.62 5.28
CA VAL A 92 -6.34 3.31 5.03
C VAL A 92 -4.83 3.48 5.00
N THR A 93 -4.11 2.60 5.70
CA THR A 93 -2.65 2.55 5.67
C THR A 93 -2.15 1.11 5.73
N TYR A 94 -0.85 0.93 5.75
CA TYR A 94 -0.23 -0.37 5.94
C TYR A 94 -0.48 -0.94 7.34
N ASP A 95 -0.37 -2.26 7.46
CA ASP A 95 -0.27 -2.94 8.74
C ASP A 95 1.05 -2.61 9.49
N PRO A 96 1.23 -2.98 10.75
CA PRO A 96 2.46 -2.69 11.50
C PRO A 96 3.75 -3.23 10.87
N THR A 97 3.65 -4.27 10.04
CA THR A 97 4.78 -4.90 9.35
C THR A 97 5.09 -4.25 8.00
N GLY A 98 4.26 -3.30 7.55
CA GLY A 98 4.38 -2.70 6.22
C GLY A 98 4.17 -3.72 5.10
N THR A 99 3.33 -4.72 5.32
CA THR A 99 3.00 -5.85 4.44
C THR A 99 4.16 -6.85 4.26
N TYR A 100 5.34 -6.40 3.83
CA TYR A 100 6.52 -7.24 3.56
C TYR A 100 7.82 -6.65 4.14
N PHE A 101 7.70 -5.91 5.23
CA PHE A 101 8.80 -5.34 6.01
C PHE A 101 9.61 -4.26 5.29
N HIS A 102 9.04 -3.60 4.28
CA HIS A 102 9.70 -2.45 3.68
C HIS A 102 9.78 -1.29 4.68
N PRO A 103 10.97 -0.66 4.90
CA PRO A 103 11.13 0.41 5.88
C PRO A 103 10.15 1.56 5.71
N ASP A 104 9.89 2.00 4.47
CA ASP A 104 8.94 3.08 4.18
C ASP A 104 7.50 2.70 4.45
N HIS A 105 7.11 1.42 4.26
CA HIS A 105 5.75 0.98 4.56
C HIS A 105 5.50 0.94 6.07
N ILE A 106 6.48 0.44 6.84
CA ILE A 106 6.44 0.47 8.31
C ILE A 106 6.38 1.93 8.78
N LYS A 107 7.20 2.81 8.20
CA LYS A 107 7.19 4.23 8.54
C LYS A 107 5.87 4.91 8.16
N ALA A 108 5.25 4.56 7.04
CA ALA A 108 3.94 5.06 6.64
C ALA A 108 2.85 4.66 7.65
N HIS A 109 2.86 3.39 8.12
CA HIS A 109 2.00 2.96 9.22
C HIS A 109 2.20 3.81 10.47
N GLN A 110 3.45 3.98 10.92
CA GLN A 110 3.77 4.76 12.12
C GLN A 110 3.36 6.24 11.96
N THR A 111 3.66 6.84 10.81
CA THR A 111 3.33 8.23 10.48
C THR A 111 1.82 8.45 10.49
N THR A 112 1.05 7.51 9.91
CA THR A 112 -0.41 7.63 9.88
C THR A 112 -1.00 7.57 11.29
N ASN A 113 -0.55 6.63 12.11
CA ASN A 113 -1.02 6.55 13.50
C ASN A 113 -0.66 7.80 14.30
N ALA A 114 0.57 8.31 14.18
CA ALA A 114 1.01 9.52 14.87
C ALA A 114 0.23 10.76 14.39
N ALA A 115 -0.04 10.90 13.08
CA ALA A 115 -0.85 11.97 12.55
C ALA A 115 -2.29 11.96 13.08
N LEU A 116 -2.89 10.77 13.19
CA LEU A 116 -4.23 10.64 13.76
C LEU A 116 -4.26 10.90 15.29
N ASP A 117 -3.20 10.52 16.01
CA ASP A 117 -3.08 10.85 17.44
C ASP A 117 -2.96 12.36 17.68
N LEU A 118 -2.20 13.05 16.81
CA LEU A 118 -2.11 14.50 16.81
C LEU A 118 -3.49 15.15 16.59
N LEU A 119 -4.20 14.72 15.54
CA LEU A 119 -5.52 15.26 15.20
C LEU A 119 -6.58 14.93 16.27
N LYS A 120 -6.49 13.79 16.90
CA LYS A 120 -7.34 13.43 18.03
C LYS A 120 -7.13 14.35 19.23
N ALA A 121 -5.89 14.75 19.51
CA ALA A 121 -5.59 15.73 20.54
C ALA A 121 -6.15 17.13 20.19
N GLU A 122 -6.34 17.44 18.92
CA GLU A 122 -7.01 18.65 18.41
C GLU A 122 -8.55 18.55 18.42
N GLY A 123 -9.11 17.38 18.77
CA GLY A 123 -10.55 17.14 18.86
C GLY A 123 -11.18 16.57 17.60
N TRP A 124 -10.38 16.05 16.66
CA TRP A 124 -10.89 15.40 15.44
C TRP A 124 -10.25 14.03 15.21
N GLU A 125 -11.04 13.08 14.75
CA GLU A 125 -10.56 11.78 14.27
C GLU A 125 -11.47 11.25 13.15
N PRO A 126 -10.94 10.44 12.22
CA PRO A 126 -11.77 9.79 11.22
C PRO A 126 -12.72 8.78 11.87
N ARG A 127 -13.80 8.45 11.20
CA ARG A 127 -14.73 7.41 11.67
C ARG A 127 -14.06 6.04 11.76
N LYS A 128 -13.18 5.73 10.78
CA LYS A 128 -12.50 4.44 10.75
C LYS A 128 -11.06 4.59 10.25
N LEU A 129 -10.16 3.83 10.86
CA LEU A 129 -8.82 3.55 10.35
C LEU A 129 -8.72 2.06 10.04
N TYR A 130 -8.32 1.74 8.82
CA TYR A 130 -8.03 0.38 8.40
C TYR A 130 -6.54 0.18 8.10
N TRP A 131 -6.06 -1.00 8.41
CA TRP A 131 -4.79 -1.51 7.91
C TRP A 131 -5.07 -2.51 6.80
N ASN A 132 -4.38 -2.39 5.67
CA ASN A 132 -4.45 -3.40 4.63
C ASN A 132 -3.77 -4.68 5.12
N GLY A 133 -4.24 -5.84 4.66
CA GLY A 133 -3.64 -7.11 5.04
C GLY A 133 -3.75 -8.17 3.95
N ILE A 134 -2.75 -9.02 3.86
CA ILE A 134 -2.80 -10.23 3.04
C ILE A 134 -3.13 -11.40 3.97
N PRO A 135 -4.21 -12.17 3.73
CA PRO A 135 -4.54 -13.31 4.58
C PRO A 135 -3.38 -14.31 4.66
N ARG A 136 -3.08 -14.79 5.85
CA ARG A 136 -2.03 -15.80 6.04
C ARG A 136 -2.35 -17.09 5.28
N SER A 137 -3.62 -17.48 5.24
CA SER A 137 -4.08 -18.60 4.43
C SER A 137 -3.76 -18.45 2.95
N TYR A 138 -3.80 -17.22 2.42
CA TYR A 138 -3.43 -16.95 1.02
C TYR A 138 -1.92 -17.12 0.79
N ILE A 139 -1.08 -16.64 1.71
CA ILE A 139 0.38 -16.84 1.65
C ILE A 139 0.73 -18.32 1.68
N GLU A 140 0.12 -19.11 2.58
CA GLU A 140 0.34 -20.56 2.65
C GLU A 140 -0.12 -21.28 1.35
N MET A 141 -1.22 -20.83 0.76
CA MET A 141 -1.66 -21.34 -0.54
C MET A 141 -0.63 -21.03 -1.65
N MET A 142 -0.06 -19.83 -1.65
CA MET A 142 0.98 -19.44 -2.62
C MET A 142 2.25 -20.29 -2.46
N LYS A 143 2.71 -20.53 -1.23
CA LYS A 143 3.83 -21.43 -0.93
C LYS A 143 3.59 -22.85 -1.45
N LYS A 144 2.40 -23.39 -1.17
CA LYS A 144 2.02 -24.71 -1.63
C LYS A 144 2.07 -24.80 -3.17
N ARG A 145 1.51 -23.81 -3.88
CA ARG A 145 1.55 -23.77 -5.35
C ARG A 145 2.97 -23.68 -5.89
N ALA A 146 3.83 -22.85 -5.28
CA ALA A 146 5.23 -22.73 -5.64
C ALA A 146 5.96 -24.08 -5.49
N ALA A 147 5.72 -24.78 -4.40
CA ALA A 147 6.29 -26.11 -4.16
C ALA A 147 5.79 -27.16 -5.19
N GLU A 148 4.52 -27.10 -5.58
CA GLU A 148 3.91 -28.02 -6.55
C GLU A 148 4.38 -27.75 -8.00
N SER A 149 4.56 -26.47 -8.37
CA SER A 149 5.01 -26.09 -9.72
C SER A 149 6.53 -26.16 -9.89
N GLY A 150 7.28 -26.16 -8.81
CA GLY A 150 8.75 -26.01 -8.82
C GLY A 150 9.21 -24.59 -9.16
N GLU A 151 8.30 -23.61 -9.25
CA GLU A 151 8.61 -22.21 -9.50
C GLU A 151 8.61 -21.44 -8.17
N PRO A 152 9.76 -20.90 -7.71
CA PRO A 152 9.84 -20.22 -6.43
C PRO A 152 8.98 -18.94 -6.43
N ASN A 153 8.29 -18.70 -5.33
CA ASN A 153 7.59 -17.46 -5.08
C ASN A 153 8.28 -16.69 -3.95
N ASN A 154 9.28 -15.89 -4.29
CA ASN A 154 10.09 -15.17 -3.32
C ASN A 154 9.26 -14.28 -2.38
N PHE A 155 8.13 -13.73 -2.84
CA PHE A 155 7.26 -12.92 -2.01
C PHE A 155 6.56 -13.76 -0.91
N ALA A 156 6.06 -14.93 -1.27
CA ALA A 156 5.42 -15.84 -0.30
C ALA A 156 6.43 -16.41 0.71
N GLU A 157 7.72 -16.50 0.35
CA GLU A 157 8.78 -17.03 1.22
C GLU A 157 9.32 -16.01 2.24
N ILE A 158 8.89 -14.75 2.19
CA ILE A 158 9.29 -13.74 3.19
C ILE A 158 8.80 -14.19 4.58
N PRO A 159 9.71 -14.36 5.57
CA PRO A 159 9.32 -14.80 6.91
C PRO A 159 8.34 -13.83 7.58
N GLY A 160 7.29 -14.36 8.17
CA GLY A 160 6.31 -13.53 8.87
C GLY A 160 5.26 -12.84 7.98
N MET A 161 5.29 -13.09 6.66
CA MET A 161 4.26 -12.58 5.75
C MET A 161 2.85 -13.05 6.12
N GLY A 162 1.90 -12.14 5.90
CA GLY A 162 0.47 -12.40 6.06
C GLY A 162 -0.05 -12.14 7.46
N VAL A 163 -1.24 -11.56 7.49
CA VAL A 163 -2.01 -11.27 8.70
C VAL A 163 -2.84 -12.51 9.06
N PRO A 164 -2.95 -12.92 10.34
CA PRO A 164 -3.89 -13.97 10.74
C PRO A 164 -5.30 -13.66 10.24
N ASP A 165 -5.93 -14.64 9.60
CA ASP A 165 -7.22 -14.45 8.92
C ASP A 165 -8.32 -13.93 9.87
N GLU A 166 -8.27 -14.32 11.13
CA GLU A 166 -9.19 -13.89 12.19
C GLU A 166 -9.08 -12.40 12.58
N LEU A 167 -7.98 -11.75 12.22
CA LEU A 167 -7.78 -10.31 12.43
C LEU A 167 -8.31 -9.45 11.26
N LEU A 168 -8.63 -10.09 10.14
CA LEU A 168 -9.15 -9.41 8.96
C LEU A 168 -10.67 -9.20 9.12
N THR A 169 -11.04 -8.02 9.56
CA THR A 169 -12.41 -7.67 9.93
C THR A 169 -13.27 -7.18 8.77
N THR A 170 -12.65 -6.88 7.63
CA THR A 170 -13.33 -6.29 6.48
C THR A 170 -12.80 -6.93 5.20
N VAL A 171 -13.71 -7.36 4.33
CA VAL A 171 -13.39 -7.96 3.03
C VAL A 171 -14.22 -7.32 1.95
N VAL A 172 -13.58 -6.49 1.13
CA VAL A 172 -14.26 -5.77 0.05
C VAL A 172 -14.18 -6.58 -1.24
N ASP A 173 -15.32 -6.82 -1.87
CA ASP A 173 -15.36 -7.42 -3.20
C ASP A 173 -15.05 -6.35 -4.27
N VAL A 174 -13.92 -6.48 -4.90
CA VAL A 174 -13.44 -5.62 -5.98
C VAL A 174 -13.36 -6.36 -7.32
N GLY A 175 -14.05 -7.50 -7.43
CA GLY A 175 -14.02 -8.36 -8.62
C GLY A 175 -14.44 -7.66 -9.92
N SER A 176 -15.32 -6.66 -9.85
CA SER A 176 -15.73 -5.83 -10.98
C SER A 176 -14.67 -4.80 -11.40
N TYR A 177 -13.63 -4.59 -10.59
CA TYR A 177 -12.57 -3.60 -10.81
C TYR A 177 -11.21 -4.20 -11.17
N VAL A 178 -11.11 -5.52 -11.34
CA VAL A 178 -9.81 -6.19 -11.59
C VAL A 178 -9.16 -5.72 -12.90
N ASP A 179 -9.94 -5.36 -13.90
CA ASP A 179 -9.40 -4.81 -15.15
C ASP A 179 -8.78 -3.43 -14.93
N ARG A 180 -9.43 -2.56 -14.14
CA ARG A 180 -8.84 -1.28 -13.74
C ARG A 180 -7.57 -1.45 -12.90
N LYS A 181 -7.56 -2.43 -11.98
CA LYS A 181 -6.34 -2.78 -11.23
C LYS A 181 -5.20 -3.18 -12.17
N ARG A 182 -5.48 -4.04 -13.16
CA ARG A 182 -4.50 -4.46 -14.17
C ARG A 182 -3.97 -3.28 -14.97
N GLU A 183 -4.85 -2.42 -15.46
CA GLU A 183 -4.46 -1.23 -16.22
C GLU A 183 -3.64 -0.25 -15.38
N ALA A 184 -4.06 0.03 -14.14
CA ALA A 184 -3.32 0.87 -13.22
C ALA A 184 -1.93 0.30 -12.92
N PHE A 185 -1.84 -1.02 -12.77
CA PHE A 185 -0.58 -1.72 -12.57
C PHE A 185 0.34 -1.59 -13.80
N ARG A 186 -0.20 -1.78 -15.01
CA ARG A 186 0.55 -1.60 -16.26
C ARG A 186 1.07 -0.17 -16.45
N ALA A 187 0.42 0.82 -15.84
CA ALA A 187 0.88 2.20 -15.88
C ALA A 187 2.23 2.41 -15.14
N HIS A 188 2.62 1.48 -14.25
CA HIS A 188 3.91 1.49 -13.55
C HIS A 188 5.01 0.78 -14.36
N VAL A 189 5.31 1.27 -15.56
CA VAL A 189 6.21 0.63 -16.54
C VAL A 189 7.59 0.34 -15.97
N SER A 190 8.16 1.29 -15.20
CA SER A 190 9.48 1.13 -14.59
C SER A 190 9.55 0.02 -13.52
N GLN A 191 8.40 -0.45 -13.05
CA GLN A 191 8.28 -1.44 -11.98
C GLN A 191 7.73 -2.80 -12.46
N ASN A 192 7.29 -2.89 -13.72
CA ASN A 192 6.75 -4.10 -14.31
C ASN A 192 7.86 -5.12 -14.61
N SER A 193 8.34 -5.81 -13.60
CA SER A 193 9.28 -6.92 -13.76
C SER A 193 8.60 -8.21 -14.26
N ARG A 194 9.39 -9.20 -14.70
CA ARG A 194 8.86 -10.55 -15.00
C ARG A 194 8.17 -11.18 -13.80
N ALA A 195 8.58 -10.82 -12.57
CA ALA A 195 7.93 -11.26 -11.35
C ALA A 195 6.46 -10.81 -11.24
N MET A 196 6.07 -9.82 -12.05
CA MET A 196 4.73 -9.28 -12.09
C MET A 196 3.85 -9.83 -13.23
N SER A 197 4.34 -10.87 -13.92
CA SER A 197 3.59 -11.60 -14.97
C SER A 197 2.26 -12.21 -14.46
N PHE A 198 2.07 -12.30 -13.14
CA PHE A 198 0.81 -12.73 -12.54
C PHE A 198 -0.38 -11.83 -12.91
N MET A 199 -0.15 -10.61 -13.39
CA MET A 199 -1.20 -9.74 -13.92
C MET A 199 -1.60 -10.07 -15.36
N GLU A 200 -0.81 -10.90 -16.06
CA GLU A 200 -1.06 -11.32 -17.44
C GLU A 200 -1.81 -12.67 -17.54
N VAL A 201 -2.52 -13.02 -16.50
CA VAL A 201 -3.39 -14.21 -16.46
C VAL A 201 -4.80 -13.88 -16.98
N SER A 202 -5.63 -14.91 -17.14
CA SER A 202 -7.03 -14.74 -17.54
C SER A 202 -7.81 -13.87 -16.52
N ASP A 203 -8.88 -13.23 -16.96
CA ASP A 203 -9.74 -12.42 -16.09
C ASP A 203 -10.33 -13.23 -14.93
N GLU A 204 -10.63 -14.51 -15.17
CA GLU A 204 -11.13 -15.40 -14.12
C GLU A 204 -10.07 -15.66 -13.03
N GLU A 205 -8.83 -15.92 -13.44
CA GLU A 205 -7.72 -16.13 -12.51
C GLU A 205 -7.40 -14.83 -11.77
N LEU A 206 -7.44 -13.68 -12.46
CA LEU A 206 -7.22 -12.38 -11.85
C LEU A 206 -8.30 -12.07 -10.79
N ARG A 207 -9.59 -12.30 -11.12
CA ARG A 207 -10.69 -12.14 -10.15
C ARG A 207 -10.51 -13.06 -8.95
N ARG A 208 -10.10 -14.29 -9.17
CA ARG A 208 -9.85 -15.25 -8.08
C ARG A 208 -8.72 -14.80 -7.15
N ALA A 209 -7.64 -14.26 -7.71
CA ALA A 209 -6.46 -13.85 -6.95
C ALA A 209 -6.58 -12.46 -6.33
N PHE A 210 -7.20 -11.50 -7.03
CA PHE A 210 -7.19 -10.07 -6.68
C PHE A 210 -8.58 -9.43 -6.62
N GLY A 211 -9.64 -10.20 -6.74
CA GLY A 211 -11.02 -9.71 -6.69
C GLY A 211 -11.52 -9.42 -5.27
N ARG A 212 -10.73 -9.68 -4.25
CA ARG A 212 -11.04 -9.34 -2.85
C ARG A 212 -9.88 -8.62 -2.21
N GLU A 213 -10.19 -7.60 -1.46
CA GLU A 213 -9.23 -6.85 -0.64
C GLU A 213 -9.58 -7.02 0.83
N HIS A 214 -8.56 -7.22 1.66
CA HIS A 214 -8.71 -7.57 3.05
C HIS A 214 -8.11 -6.49 3.93
N TYR A 215 -8.84 -6.15 5.00
CA TYR A 215 -8.46 -5.09 5.90
C TYR A 215 -8.74 -5.47 7.34
N GLN A 216 -7.95 -4.92 8.25
CA GLN A 216 -8.17 -4.96 9.68
C GLN A 216 -8.65 -3.59 10.15
N LEU A 217 -9.79 -3.51 10.82
CA LEU A 217 -10.21 -2.28 11.48
C LEU A 217 -9.29 -2.03 12.67
N ALA A 218 -8.55 -0.94 12.62
CA ALA A 218 -7.59 -0.55 13.67
C ALA A 218 -8.16 0.46 14.66
N ARG A 219 -9.04 1.36 14.18
CA ARG A 219 -9.75 2.35 15.01
C ARG A 219 -11.17 2.53 14.49
N GLY A 220 -12.11 2.82 15.38
CA GLY A 220 -13.53 2.96 15.08
C GLY A 220 -14.31 1.69 15.38
N GLU A 221 -15.52 1.61 14.84
CA GLU A 221 -16.45 0.49 15.06
C GLU A 221 -16.89 -0.11 13.74
N LEU A 222 -17.11 -1.43 13.70
CA LEU A 222 -17.68 -2.12 12.56
C LEU A 222 -19.15 -1.70 12.40
N GLY A 223 -19.54 -1.37 11.18
CA GLY A 223 -20.93 -1.04 10.85
C GLY A 223 -21.77 -2.26 10.46
N ALA A 224 -21.14 -3.43 10.29
CA ALA A 224 -21.79 -4.70 9.97
C ALA A 224 -21.03 -5.85 10.65
N PRO A 225 -21.62 -7.06 10.75
CA PRO A 225 -20.91 -8.24 11.25
C PRO A 225 -19.62 -8.53 10.47
N ALA A 226 -18.57 -8.93 11.18
CA ALA A 226 -17.29 -9.29 10.55
C ALA A 226 -17.38 -10.61 9.78
N PRO A 227 -16.74 -10.72 8.59
CA PRO A 227 -16.07 -9.62 7.90
C PRO A 227 -17.09 -8.68 7.23
N GLU A 228 -17.02 -7.36 7.56
CA GLU A 228 -17.90 -6.40 6.90
C GLU A 228 -17.52 -6.24 5.42
N PRO A 229 -18.49 -6.10 4.51
CA PRO A 229 -18.24 -6.05 3.07
C PRO A 229 -17.91 -4.65 2.54
N ASP A 230 -18.02 -3.62 3.37
CA ASP A 230 -17.87 -2.22 2.98
C ASP A 230 -17.20 -1.42 4.11
N MET A 231 -16.13 -0.70 3.77
CA MET A 231 -15.40 0.15 4.71
C MET A 231 -16.25 1.31 5.26
N PHE A 232 -17.27 1.72 4.54
CA PHE A 232 -18.19 2.80 4.93
C PHE A 232 -19.45 2.30 5.66
N ALA A 233 -19.57 0.99 5.87
CA ALA A 233 -20.69 0.44 6.64
C ALA A 233 -20.82 1.14 8.00
N GLY A 234 -22.07 1.54 8.37
CA GLY A 234 -22.36 2.25 9.62
C GLY A 234 -21.92 3.72 9.66
N ILE A 235 -21.33 4.25 8.60
CA ILE A 235 -21.08 5.69 8.48
C ILE A 235 -22.31 6.30 7.83
N ALA A 236 -23.09 7.06 8.62
CA ALA A 236 -24.23 7.79 8.09
C ALA A 236 -23.75 8.92 7.18
N GLY A 237 -24.29 8.99 5.97
CA GLY A 237 -24.08 10.11 5.06
C GLY A 237 -24.80 11.38 5.53
#